data_8bae65cb92a7aa8ed222a9e437e965e6
#
_entry.id   8bae65cb92a7aa8ed222a9e437e965e6
#
_cell.length_a   1.000
_cell.length_b   1.000
_cell.length_c   1.000
_cell.angle_alpha   90.00
_cell.angle_beta   90.00
_cell.angle_gamma   90.00
#
_symmetry.space_group_name_H-M   'P 1'
#
loop_
_entity.id
_entity.type
_entity.pdbx_description
1 polymer ?
#
loop_
_entity_poly.entity_id
_entity_poly.type
_entity_poly.pdbx_seq_one_letter_code
_entity_poly.pdbx_strand_id
1 'polypeptide(L)'
;MSKQRLLFITTGGTIASVRTAQGLRPVLTSEELLAHLPELNELCCPETLALCSIDSTDLGPEHWLLMARAVQENYALYDGFIICHGTDTLAYSAAALSYLIQNADKPIILTGAQQPISNEITDAKKNLRDSVICALDPGSRGVMVVFGGHVIAGTRAKK
;
A
#
# COMPACT_ATOMS: atom_id res chain seq x y z
N MET A 1 -18.48 -16.95 7.39
CA MET A 1 -18.11 -16.14 6.19
C MET A 1 -16.64 -16.34 5.90
N SER A 2 -16.26 -16.55 4.65
CA SER A 2 -14.84 -16.58 4.26
C SER A 2 -14.25 -15.19 4.46
N LYS A 3 -12.98 -15.15 4.94
CA LYS A 3 -12.26 -13.89 5.05
C LYS A 3 -12.02 -13.30 3.66
N GLN A 4 -12.06 -11.97 3.55
CA GLN A 4 -11.75 -11.26 2.31
C GLN A 4 -10.27 -11.43 1.95
N ARG A 5 -9.99 -11.58 0.67
CA ARG A 5 -8.63 -11.69 0.13
C ARG A 5 -8.13 -10.30 -0.25
N LEU A 6 -7.05 -9.87 0.37
CA LEU A 6 -6.42 -8.58 0.09
C LEU A 6 -5.03 -8.79 -0.51
N LEU A 7 -4.77 -8.10 -1.64
CA LEU A 7 -3.46 -8.11 -2.27
C LEU A 7 -2.64 -6.91 -1.81
N PHE A 8 -1.51 -7.18 -1.16
CA PHE A 8 -0.51 -6.20 -0.80
C PHE A 8 0.51 -6.07 -1.93
N ILE A 9 0.55 -4.92 -2.58
CA ILE A 9 1.47 -4.60 -3.67
C ILE A 9 2.57 -3.71 -3.10
N THR A 10 3.82 -4.15 -3.14
CA THR A 10 4.95 -3.36 -2.63
C THR A 10 5.73 -2.71 -3.76
N THR A 11 6.08 -1.45 -3.57
CA THR A 11 6.88 -0.66 -4.52
C THR A 11 8.21 -0.18 -3.93
N GLY A 12 8.47 -0.50 -2.65
CA GLY A 12 9.62 -0.02 -1.88
C GLY A 12 9.22 1.05 -0.86
N GLY A 13 10.03 2.08 -0.73
CA GLY A 13 9.83 3.18 0.22
C GLY A 13 10.26 2.85 1.65
N THR A 14 10.13 3.84 2.54
CA THR A 14 10.58 3.76 3.94
C THR A 14 9.93 2.62 4.71
N ILE A 15 8.68 2.30 4.42
CA ILE A 15 7.93 1.24 5.11
C ILE A 15 8.64 -0.12 5.03
N ALA A 16 9.24 -0.44 3.88
CA ALA A 16 10.00 -1.66 3.62
C ALA A 16 11.52 -1.48 3.77
N SER A 17 11.96 -0.35 4.30
CA SER A 17 13.38 -0.04 4.42
C SER A 17 13.98 -0.56 5.72
N VAL A 18 15.26 -0.87 5.65
CA VAL A 18 16.10 -1.20 6.80
C VAL A 18 17.25 -0.20 6.88
N ARG A 19 17.66 0.16 8.08
CA ARG A 19 18.80 1.04 8.28
C ARG A 19 20.10 0.28 7.98
N THR A 20 20.84 0.76 7.00
CA THR A 20 22.16 0.23 6.62
C THR A 20 23.25 1.28 6.92
N ALA A 21 24.53 0.89 6.80
CA ALA A 21 25.65 1.82 6.92
C ALA A 21 25.61 2.96 5.88
N GLN A 22 24.82 2.80 4.80
CA GLN A 22 24.69 3.75 3.70
C GLN A 22 23.35 4.51 3.73
N GLY A 23 22.59 4.41 4.83
CA GLY A 23 21.27 5.01 4.99
C GLY A 23 20.12 4.00 4.96
N LEU A 24 18.89 4.50 4.81
CA LEU A 24 17.70 3.66 4.65
C LEU A 24 17.66 3.10 3.24
N ARG A 25 17.45 1.78 3.11
CA ARG A 25 17.25 1.11 1.82
C ARG A 25 16.03 0.18 1.89
N PRO A 26 15.17 0.17 0.88
CA PRO A 26 14.05 -0.76 0.80
C PRO A 26 14.60 -2.18 0.51
N VAL A 27 14.68 -3.00 1.55
CA VAL A 27 15.30 -4.33 1.51
C VAL A 27 14.31 -5.43 1.88
N LEU A 28 13.27 -5.10 2.67
CA LEU A 28 12.29 -6.11 3.08
C LEU A 28 11.45 -6.57 1.90
N THR A 29 11.30 -7.88 1.80
CA THR A 29 10.34 -8.50 0.89
C THR A 29 8.92 -8.20 1.34
N SER A 30 7.96 -8.42 0.46
CA SER A 30 6.54 -8.24 0.76
C SER A 30 6.07 -9.16 1.89
N GLU A 31 6.59 -10.40 1.92
CA GLU A 31 6.31 -11.41 2.93
C GLU A 31 6.91 -11.01 4.28
N GLU A 32 8.14 -10.52 4.29
CA GLU A 32 8.80 -10.01 5.50
C GLU A 32 8.07 -8.80 6.07
N LEU A 33 7.55 -7.92 5.21
CA LEU A 33 6.73 -6.78 5.63
C LEU A 33 5.49 -7.26 6.40
N LEU A 34 4.75 -8.24 5.85
CA LEU A 34 3.56 -8.79 6.50
C LEU A 34 3.90 -9.62 7.76
N ALA A 35 5.06 -10.23 7.84
CA ALA A 35 5.49 -10.97 9.02
C ALA A 35 5.61 -10.09 10.29
N HIS A 36 5.73 -8.77 10.12
CA HIS A 36 5.67 -7.81 11.23
C HIS A 36 4.26 -7.58 11.79
N LEU A 37 3.22 -8.09 11.13
CA LEU A 37 1.80 -7.88 11.45
C LEU A 37 1.01 -9.20 11.35
N PRO A 38 1.38 -10.24 12.12
CA PRO A 38 0.72 -11.55 12.04
C PRO A 38 -0.79 -11.48 12.34
N GLU A 39 -1.22 -10.48 13.11
CA GLU A 39 -2.63 -10.23 13.42
C GLU A 39 -3.49 -9.92 12.21
N LEU A 40 -2.93 -9.48 11.09
CA LEU A 40 -3.69 -9.25 9.86
C LEU A 40 -4.34 -10.53 9.32
N ASN A 41 -3.73 -11.68 9.58
CA ASN A 41 -4.31 -12.99 9.24
C ASN A 41 -5.62 -13.29 10.00
N GLU A 42 -5.87 -12.61 11.11
CA GLU A 42 -7.14 -12.73 11.83
C GLU A 42 -8.25 -11.93 11.13
N LEU A 43 -7.89 -10.83 10.45
CA LEU A 43 -8.81 -9.90 9.81
C LEU A 43 -9.13 -10.30 8.36
N CYS A 44 -8.13 -10.71 7.58
CA CYS A 44 -8.25 -10.99 6.15
C CYS A 44 -7.37 -12.18 5.75
N CYS A 45 -7.37 -12.54 4.46
CA CYS A 45 -6.39 -13.40 3.82
C CYS A 45 -5.41 -12.51 3.04
N PRO A 46 -4.29 -12.09 3.63
CA PRO A 46 -3.33 -11.23 2.96
C PRO A 46 -2.47 -12.06 2.01
N GLU A 47 -2.31 -11.58 0.79
CA GLU A 47 -1.36 -12.10 -0.19
C GLU A 47 -0.48 -10.95 -0.69
N THR A 48 0.69 -11.26 -1.23
CA THR A 48 1.69 -10.26 -1.58
C THR A 48 2.09 -10.31 -3.04
N LEU A 49 2.41 -9.13 -3.58
CA LEU A 49 2.99 -8.96 -4.91
C LEU A 49 4.10 -7.90 -4.81
N ALA A 50 5.35 -8.32 -4.98
CA ALA A 50 6.46 -7.39 -5.12
C ALA A 50 6.49 -6.83 -6.55
N LEU A 51 6.15 -5.56 -6.72
CA LEU A 51 6.09 -4.92 -8.03
C LEU A 51 7.45 -4.31 -8.41
N CYS A 52 8.04 -3.57 -7.50
CA CYS A 52 9.36 -2.97 -7.61
C CYS A 52 9.90 -2.65 -6.21
N SER A 53 11.15 -2.23 -6.14
CA SER A 53 11.78 -1.80 -4.87
C SER A 53 12.63 -0.57 -5.13
N ILE A 54 11.96 0.59 -5.19
CA ILE A 54 12.61 1.87 -5.51
C ILE A 54 12.21 2.96 -4.52
N ASP A 55 13.01 4.01 -4.45
CA ASP A 55 12.64 5.22 -3.74
C ASP A 55 11.49 5.91 -4.49
N SER A 56 10.53 6.43 -3.75
CA SER A 56 9.37 7.08 -4.38
C SER A 56 9.73 8.35 -5.15
N THR A 57 10.86 8.96 -4.87
CA THR A 57 11.37 10.12 -5.64
C THR A 57 11.77 9.75 -7.06
N ASP A 58 12.05 8.47 -7.32
CA ASP A 58 12.41 7.93 -8.63
C ASP A 58 11.19 7.35 -9.38
N LEU A 59 9.99 7.40 -8.77
CA LEU A 59 8.76 6.92 -9.41
C LEU A 59 8.28 7.88 -10.49
N GLY A 60 8.12 7.36 -11.71
CA GLY A 60 7.59 8.07 -12.85
C GLY A 60 6.26 7.49 -13.37
N PRO A 61 5.72 8.04 -14.48
CA PRO A 61 4.47 7.59 -15.08
C PRO A 61 4.42 6.11 -15.44
N GLU A 62 5.54 5.52 -15.85
CA GLU A 62 5.68 4.10 -16.15
C GLU A 62 5.34 3.22 -14.94
N HIS A 63 5.72 3.66 -13.75
CA HIS A 63 5.43 2.95 -12.50
C HIS A 63 3.96 3.03 -12.12
N TRP A 64 3.29 4.15 -12.39
CA TRP A 64 1.83 4.26 -12.21
C TRP A 64 1.08 3.30 -13.13
N LEU A 65 1.55 3.14 -14.37
CA LEU A 65 1.00 2.16 -15.30
C LEU A 65 1.23 0.72 -14.82
N LEU A 66 2.40 0.43 -14.25
CA LEU A 66 2.69 -0.89 -13.65
C LEU A 66 1.76 -1.18 -12.48
N MET A 67 1.56 -0.22 -11.56
CA MET A 67 0.62 -0.36 -10.44
C MET A 67 -0.81 -0.58 -10.94
N ALA A 68 -1.26 0.21 -11.91
CA ALA A 68 -2.61 0.09 -12.47
C ALA A 68 -2.83 -1.29 -13.14
N ARG A 69 -1.84 -1.79 -13.89
CA ARG A 69 -1.87 -3.13 -14.50
C ARG A 69 -1.89 -4.23 -13.45
N ALA A 70 -1.07 -4.13 -12.41
CA ALA A 70 -1.04 -5.09 -11.32
C ALA A 70 -2.42 -5.21 -10.63
N VAL A 71 -3.10 -4.09 -10.40
CA VAL A 71 -4.47 -4.08 -9.89
C VAL A 71 -5.42 -4.71 -10.88
N GLN A 72 -5.36 -4.33 -12.17
CA GLN A 72 -6.26 -4.82 -13.21
C GLN A 72 -6.15 -6.33 -13.43
N GLU A 73 -4.94 -6.86 -13.52
CA GLU A 73 -4.67 -8.28 -13.74
C GLU A 73 -5.14 -9.15 -12.56
N ASN A 74 -5.17 -8.58 -11.36
CA ASN A 74 -5.57 -9.26 -10.13
C ASN A 74 -6.99 -8.91 -9.67
N TYR A 75 -7.69 -8.05 -10.40
CA TYR A 75 -8.96 -7.47 -9.95
C TYR A 75 -10.03 -8.51 -9.65
N ALA A 76 -10.13 -9.58 -10.45
CA ALA A 76 -11.11 -10.64 -10.25
C ALA A 76 -10.77 -11.59 -9.07
N LEU A 77 -9.52 -11.63 -8.64
CA LEU A 77 -9.01 -12.60 -7.66
C LEU A 77 -9.07 -12.10 -6.21
N TYR A 78 -9.07 -10.78 -6.02
CA TYR A 78 -8.98 -10.15 -4.70
C TYR A 78 -10.16 -9.23 -4.43
N ASP A 79 -10.51 -9.05 -3.16
CA ASP A 79 -11.59 -8.18 -2.71
C ASP A 79 -11.13 -6.73 -2.51
N GLY A 80 -9.83 -6.50 -2.39
CA GLY A 80 -9.23 -5.18 -2.27
C GLY A 80 -7.71 -5.21 -2.41
N PHE A 81 -7.13 -4.01 -2.55
CA PHE A 81 -5.71 -3.82 -2.84
C PHE A 81 -5.09 -2.81 -1.87
N ILE A 82 -3.91 -3.12 -1.36
CA ILE A 82 -3.13 -2.22 -0.51
C ILE A 82 -1.76 -2.04 -1.14
N ILE A 83 -1.46 -0.84 -1.60
CA ILE A 83 -0.19 -0.49 -2.25
C ILE A 83 0.71 0.18 -1.21
N CYS A 84 1.78 -0.50 -0.83
CA CYS A 84 2.81 0.02 0.05
C CYS A 84 3.79 0.87 -0.77
N HIS A 85 3.86 2.15 -0.44
CA HIS A 85 4.50 3.18 -1.27
C HIS A 85 5.37 4.12 -0.42
N GLY A 86 6.40 4.68 -1.01
CA GLY A 86 7.19 5.73 -0.37
C GLY A 86 6.40 7.05 -0.25
N THR A 87 6.60 7.77 0.84
CA THR A 87 5.74 8.92 1.19
C THR A 87 5.97 10.17 0.34
N ASP A 88 7.11 10.32 -0.33
CA ASP A 88 7.45 11.56 -1.04
C ASP A 88 6.55 11.82 -2.25
N THR A 89 6.18 10.77 -2.98
CA THR A 89 5.30 10.90 -4.15
C THR A 89 3.98 10.14 -4.02
N LEU A 90 3.65 9.64 -2.83
CA LEU A 90 2.43 8.87 -2.57
C LEU A 90 1.17 9.61 -3.04
N ALA A 91 1.07 10.92 -2.77
CA ALA A 91 -0.07 11.73 -3.16
C ALA A 91 -0.20 11.83 -4.69
N TYR A 92 0.92 11.94 -5.41
CA TYR A 92 0.93 11.97 -6.88
C TYR A 92 0.51 10.62 -7.47
N SER A 93 1.03 9.54 -6.93
CA SER A 93 0.64 8.18 -7.36
C SER A 93 -0.83 7.91 -7.09
N ALA A 94 -1.36 8.33 -5.95
CA ALA A 94 -2.78 8.19 -5.63
C ALA A 94 -3.65 8.98 -6.59
N ALA A 95 -3.27 10.20 -6.93
CA ALA A 95 -3.98 11.00 -7.94
C ALA A 95 -3.93 10.33 -9.32
N ALA A 96 -2.74 9.92 -9.77
CA ALA A 96 -2.58 9.25 -11.06
C ALA A 96 -3.42 7.97 -11.15
N LEU A 97 -3.38 7.11 -10.15
CA LEU A 97 -4.17 5.88 -10.11
C LEU A 97 -5.67 6.14 -10.09
N SER A 98 -6.12 7.24 -9.46
CA SER A 98 -7.53 7.64 -9.46
C SER A 98 -8.05 7.94 -10.87
N TYR A 99 -7.20 8.41 -11.78
CA TYR A 99 -7.54 8.65 -13.18
C TYR A 99 -7.31 7.43 -14.07
N LEU A 100 -6.33 6.60 -13.77
CA LEU A 100 -6.03 5.39 -14.52
C LEU A 100 -7.03 4.26 -14.23
N ILE A 101 -7.53 4.18 -12.99
CA ILE A 101 -8.46 3.14 -12.54
C ILE A 101 -9.78 3.80 -12.17
N GLN A 102 -10.66 3.97 -13.16
CA GLN A 102 -11.96 4.59 -12.96
C GLN A 102 -13.03 3.57 -12.62
N ASN A 103 -14.04 4.00 -11.86
CA ASN A 103 -15.21 3.20 -11.50
C ASN A 103 -14.86 1.88 -10.78
N ALA A 104 -13.80 1.87 -9.98
CA ALA A 104 -13.45 0.70 -9.19
C ALA A 104 -14.47 0.47 -8.07
N ASP A 105 -15.11 -0.69 -8.09
CA ASP A 105 -16.05 -1.14 -7.03
C ASP A 105 -15.33 -1.69 -5.81
N LYS A 106 -14.02 -1.93 -5.92
CA LYS A 106 -13.17 -2.44 -4.85
C LYS A 106 -12.25 -1.36 -4.31
N PRO A 107 -11.86 -1.42 -3.02
CA PRO A 107 -10.90 -0.48 -2.45
C PRO A 107 -9.49 -0.70 -3.02
N ILE A 108 -8.85 0.40 -3.40
CA ILE A 108 -7.45 0.46 -3.82
C ILE A 108 -6.77 1.49 -2.93
N ILE A 109 -6.08 1.02 -1.92
CA ILE A 109 -5.54 1.86 -0.85
C ILE A 109 -4.04 2.02 -1.03
N LEU A 110 -3.58 3.28 -1.07
CA LEU A 110 -2.17 3.59 -0.96
C LEU A 110 -1.83 3.94 0.49
N THR A 111 -0.75 3.39 0.98
CA THR A 111 -0.21 3.71 2.30
C THR A 111 1.31 3.67 2.28
N GLY A 112 1.91 4.13 3.35
CA GLY A 112 3.35 4.14 3.53
C GLY A 112 3.69 4.38 5.00
N ALA A 113 4.94 4.74 5.28
CA ALA A 113 5.37 5.10 6.62
C ALA A 113 6.51 6.11 6.62
N GLN A 114 6.58 6.92 7.67
CA GLN A 114 7.72 7.80 7.92
C GLN A 114 8.89 7.05 8.58
N GLN A 115 8.57 5.95 9.27
CA GLN A 115 9.56 5.10 9.93
C GLN A 115 9.48 3.66 9.40
N PRO A 116 10.63 2.98 9.22
CA PRO A 116 10.66 1.57 8.84
C PRO A 116 9.82 0.71 9.79
N ILE A 117 9.17 -0.32 9.24
CA ILE A 117 8.33 -1.22 10.02
C ILE A 117 9.12 -1.99 11.09
N SER A 118 10.41 -2.20 10.87
CA SER A 118 11.33 -2.85 11.79
C SER A 118 11.70 -2.00 13.02
N ASN A 119 11.41 -0.70 13.01
CA ASN A 119 11.68 0.17 14.14
C ASN A 119 10.72 -0.13 15.29
N GLU A 120 11.20 -0.01 16.53
CA GLU A 120 10.37 -0.15 17.72
C GLU A 120 9.22 0.87 17.76
N ILE A 121 9.55 2.12 17.42
CA ILE A 121 8.57 3.20 17.27
C ILE A 121 8.38 3.44 15.77
N THR A 122 7.27 2.97 15.22
CA THR A 122 6.92 3.10 13.81
C THR A 122 5.45 3.42 13.61
N ASP A 123 5.16 4.24 12.62
CA ASP A 123 3.81 4.51 12.13
C ASP A 123 3.33 3.43 11.12
N ALA A 124 4.25 2.61 10.60
CA ALA A 124 3.97 1.61 9.57
C ALA A 124 2.90 0.61 9.99
N LYS A 125 3.01 0.05 11.20
CA LYS A 125 2.07 -0.97 11.70
C LYS A 125 0.64 -0.42 11.79
N LYS A 126 0.51 0.80 12.31
CA LYS A 126 -0.79 1.46 12.40
C LYS A 126 -1.36 1.74 11.01
N ASN A 127 -0.55 2.30 10.11
CA ASN A 127 -1.00 2.65 8.75
C ASN A 127 -1.45 1.41 7.97
N LEU A 128 -0.73 0.29 8.07
CA LEU A 128 -1.11 -0.97 7.43
C LEU A 128 -2.39 -1.55 8.02
N ARG A 129 -2.52 -1.57 9.34
CA ARG A 129 -3.73 -2.04 10.02
C ARG A 129 -4.95 -1.19 9.65
N ASP A 130 -4.82 0.13 9.70
CA ASP A 130 -5.89 1.07 9.32
C ASP A 130 -6.29 0.86 7.85
N SER A 131 -5.30 0.58 6.97
CA SER A 131 -5.55 0.25 5.56
C SER A 131 -6.38 -1.02 5.39
N VAL A 132 -6.06 -2.08 6.15
CA VAL A 132 -6.85 -3.32 6.14
C VAL A 132 -8.27 -3.05 6.63
N ILE A 133 -8.43 -2.34 7.76
CA ILE A 133 -9.76 -2.01 8.31
C ILE A 133 -10.57 -1.22 7.28
N CYS A 134 -9.95 -0.23 6.62
CA CYS A 134 -10.59 0.53 5.55
C CYS A 134 -10.95 -0.36 4.35
N ALA A 135 -10.08 -1.27 3.93
CA ALA A 135 -10.34 -2.18 2.82
C ALA A 135 -11.50 -3.15 3.11
N LEU A 136 -11.68 -3.53 4.37
CA LEU A 136 -12.75 -4.43 4.80
C LEU A 136 -14.11 -3.74 4.99
N ASP A 137 -14.13 -2.40 4.98
CA ASP A 137 -15.38 -1.64 5.09
C ASP A 137 -16.22 -1.78 3.81
N PRO A 138 -17.48 -2.21 3.91
CA PRO A 138 -18.34 -2.41 2.72
C PRO A 138 -18.60 -1.14 1.89
N GLY A 139 -18.38 0.03 2.47
CA GLY A 139 -18.51 1.32 1.78
C GLY A 139 -17.25 1.78 1.05
N SER A 140 -16.11 1.15 1.28
CA SER A 140 -14.83 1.54 0.71
C SER A 140 -14.72 1.15 -0.77
N ARG A 141 -14.44 2.12 -1.64
CA ARG A 141 -14.34 1.94 -3.09
C ARG A 141 -13.35 2.92 -3.70
N GLY A 142 -12.79 2.52 -4.86
CA GLY A 142 -11.89 3.37 -5.62
C GLY A 142 -10.55 3.61 -4.94
N VAL A 143 -9.83 4.60 -5.41
CA VAL A 143 -8.46 4.90 -4.94
C VAL A 143 -8.49 5.85 -3.75
N MET A 144 -7.87 5.43 -2.67
CA MET A 144 -7.77 6.17 -1.41
C MET A 144 -6.35 6.13 -0.86
N VAL A 145 -6.03 7.10 -0.04
CA VAL A 145 -4.83 7.10 0.81
C VAL A 145 -5.28 6.88 2.25
N VAL A 146 -4.66 5.92 2.93
CA VAL A 146 -4.84 5.70 4.36
C VAL A 146 -3.51 5.97 5.05
N PHE A 147 -3.47 7.02 5.87
CA PHE A 147 -2.24 7.45 6.50
C PHE A 147 -2.54 8.27 7.78
N GLY A 148 -1.78 8.02 8.84
CA GLY A 148 -1.88 8.79 10.08
C GLY A 148 -3.28 8.77 10.73
N GLY A 149 -4.07 7.69 10.51
CA GLY A 149 -5.44 7.56 11.02
C GLY A 149 -6.49 8.26 10.16
N HIS A 150 -6.14 8.74 8.97
CA HIS A 150 -7.05 9.40 8.04
C HIS A 150 -7.26 8.56 6.78
N VAL A 151 -8.48 8.60 6.24
CA VAL A 151 -8.84 8.09 4.92
C VAL A 151 -9.08 9.28 4.01
N ILE A 152 -8.33 9.38 2.92
CA ILE A 152 -8.32 10.54 2.03
C ILE A 152 -8.57 10.05 0.61
N ALA A 153 -9.49 10.67 -0.12
CA ALA A 153 -9.67 10.37 -1.54
C ALA A 153 -8.36 10.59 -2.31
N GLY A 154 -8.00 9.67 -3.20
CA GLY A 154 -6.72 9.69 -3.91
C GLY A 154 -6.44 11.00 -4.65
N THR A 155 -7.47 11.64 -5.18
CA THR A 155 -7.37 12.95 -5.86
C THR A 155 -7.21 14.15 -4.92
N ARG A 156 -7.33 13.95 -3.61
CA ARG A 156 -7.27 15.03 -2.61
C ARG A 156 -6.10 14.90 -1.64
N ALA A 157 -5.31 13.86 -1.78
CA ALA A 157 -4.14 13.66 -0.92
C ALA A 157 -3.07 14.72 -1.23
N LYS A 158 -2.47 15.22 -0.16
CA LYS A 158 -1.34 16.15 -0.19
C LYS A 158 -0.40 15.81 0.95
N LYS A 159 0.90 15.83 0.67
CA LYS A 159 1.96 15.74 1.67
C LYS A 159 2.25 17.10 2.29
#